data_95b76c0c193dab4aa878b9119eb2dedd
#
_entry.id   95b76c0c193dab4aa878b9119eb2dedd
#
_cell.length_a   1.000
_cell.length_b   1.000
_cell.length_c   1.000
_cell.angle_alpha   90.00
_cell.angle_beta   90.00
_cell.angle_gamma   90.00
#
_symmetry.space_group_name_H-M   'P 1'
#
loop_
_entity.id
_entity.type
_entity.pdbx_description
1 polymer ?
#
loop_
_entity_poly.entity_id
_entity_poly.type
_entity_poly.pdbx_seq_one_letter_code
_entity_poly.pdbx_strand_id
1 'polypeptide(L)'
;MIKSFFIVKKKPSLTQDEFLRYWKEEHGPLAAKLIPGLRKYVQCHPVKAAGLEFKIDGIGEIWWDNFDSLQNYFTWRQSEEAKMLIEDEKRFIDMSETVRFFAEEHVIVNH
;
A
#
# COMPACT_ATOMS: atom_id res chain seq x y z
N MET A 1 -7.75 -15.82 3.61
CA MET A 1 -8.03 -14.53 3.02
C MET A 1 -7.05 -14.18 1.92
N ILE A 2 -7.51 -13.45 0.96
CA ILE A 2 -6.64 -12.92 -0.10
C ILE A 2 -6.03 -11.62 0.38
N LYS A 3 -4.78 -11.39 0.02
CA LYS A 3 -4.02 -10.27 0.50
C LYS A 3 -3.26 -9.61 -0.65
N SER A 4 -3.23 -8.29 -0.68
CA SER A 4 -2.39 -7.57 -1.62
C SER A 4 -1.31 -6.79 -0.88
N PHE A 5 -0.14 -6.74 -1.50
CA PHE A 5 1.03 -6.02 -0.98
C PHE A 5 1.44 -4.94 -1.96
N PHE A 6 1.79 -3.79 -1.41
CA PHE A 6 2.48 -2.74 -2.14
C PHE A 6 3.83 -2.55 -1.49
N ILE A 7 4.88 -2.90 -2.21
CA ILE A 7 6.25 -2.67 -1.74
C ILE A 7 6.66 -1.34 -2.34
N VAL A 8 6.63 -0.30 -1.50
CA VAL A 8 6.69 1.08 -1.99
C VAL A 8 8.07 1.68 -1.89
N LYS A 9 8.37 2.53 -2.86
CA LYS A 9 9.57 3.33 -2.92
C LYS A 9 9.16 4.79 -2.96
N LYS A 10 9.77 5.62 -2.12
CA LYS A 10 9.44 7.05 -2.09
C LYS A 10 9.99 7.77 -3.30
N LYS A 11 9.40 8.92 -3.64
CA LYS A 11 9.99 9.82 -4.61
C LYS A 11 11.34 10.33 -4.11
N PRO A 12 12.34 10.47 -5.01
CA PRO A 12 13.66 10.99 -4.60
C PRO A 12 13.62 12.38 -3.99
N SER A 13 12.60 13.18 -4.33
CA SER A 13 12.44 14.55 -3.83
C SER A 13 11.99 14.62 -2.38
N LEU A 14 11.51 13.51 -1.81
CA LEU A 14 11.02 13.47 -0.44
C LEU A 14 12.04 12.85 0.50
N THR A 15 12.11 13.36 1.74
CA THR A 15 12.85 12.67 2.79
C THR A 15 12.04 11.45 3.25
N GLN A 16 12.70 10.53 3.93
CA GLN A 16 12.03 9.35 4.51
C GLN A 16 10.91 9.77 5.45
N ASP A 17 11.16 10.75 6.31
CA ASP A 17 10.18 11.22 7.28
C ASP A 17 8.98 11.88 6.60
N GLU A 18 9.21 12.69 5.57
CA GLU A 18 8.15 13.33 4.79
C GLU A 18 7.27 12.29 4.12
N PHE A 19 7.90 11.27 3.51
CA PHE A 19 7.20 10.18 2.83
C PHE A 19 6.31 9.41 3.79
N LEU A 20 6.85 8.97 4.92
CA LEU A 20 6.12 8.15 5.90
C LEU A 20 4.97 8.92 6.53
N ARG A 21 5.17 10.20 6.81
CA ARG A 21 4.11 11.05 7.35
C ARG A 21 2.97 11.21 6.36
N TYR A 22 3.28 11.55 5.11
CA TYR A 22 2.26 11.71 4.07
C TYR A 22 1.49 10.41 3.86
N TRP A 23 2.19 9.31 3.77
CA TRP A 23 1.59 8.00 3.55
C TRP A 23 0.59 7.66 4.65
N LYS A 24 0.97 7.89 5.90
CA LYS A 24 0.15 7.57 7.07
C LYS A 24 -0.98 8.58 7.30
N GLU A 25 -0.68 9.85 7.23
CA GLU A 25 -1.62 10.90 7.65
C GLU A 25 -2.53 11.40 6.54
N GLU A 26 -2.07 11.36 5.29
CA GLU A 26 -2.83 11.89 4.15
C GLU A 26 -3.35 10.78 3.24
N HIS A 27 -2.46 9.95 2.70
CA HIS A 27 -2.84 8.92 1.74
C HIS A 27 -3.63 7.79 2.40
N GLY A 28 -3.20 7.33 3.57
CA GLY A 28 -3.86 6.22 4.26
C GLY A 28 -5.35 6.45 4.48
N PRO A 29 -5.74 7.58 5.09
CA PRO A 29 -7.17 7.89 5.28
C PRO A 29 -7.94 8.01 3.97
N LEU A 30 -7.32 8.57 2.93
CA LEU A 30 -7.94 8.69 1.61
C LEU A 30 -8.20 7.30 1.01
N ALA A 31 -7.21 6.43 1.06
CA ALA A 31 -7.33 5.06 0.56
C ALA A 31 -8.42 4.30 1.31
N ALA A 32 -8.45 4.43 2.63
CA ALA A 32 -9.45 3.76 3.46
C ALA A 32 -10.87 4.21 3.11
N LYS A 33 -11.03 5.47 2.74
CA LYS A 33 -12.32 6.03 2.37
C LYS A 33 -12.76 5.62 0.97
N LEU A 34 -11.84 5.55 0.01
CA LEU A 34 -12.17 5.40 -1.41
C LEU A 34 -12.17 3.96 -1.89
N ILE A 35 -11.28 3.11 -1.39
CA ILE A 35 -11.12 1.76 -1.92
C ILE A 35 -12.31 0.88 -1.52
N PRO A 36 -13.08 0.37 -2.52
CA PRO A 36 -14.22 -0.48 -2.22
C PRO A 36 -13.76 -1.88 -1.80
N GLY A 37 -14.44 -2.45 -0.82
CA GLY A 37 -14.29 -3.86 -0.47
C GLY A 37 -13.06 -4.24 0.35
N LEU A 38 -12.21 -3.29 0.72
CA LEU A 38 -11.09 -3.62 1.58
C LEU A 38 -11.58 -3.99 2.98
N ARG A 39 -10.98 -5.02 3.57
CA ARG A 39 -11.37 -5.48 4.90
C ARG A 39 -10.43 -4.99 5.98
N LYS A 40 -9.15 -4.85 5.64
CA LYS A 40 -8.13 -4.39 6.56
C LYS A 40 -7.02 -3.76 5.74
N TYR A 41 -6.47 -2.66 6.23
CA TYR A 41 -5.36 -1.98 5.61
C TYR A 41 -4.30 -1.70 6.67
N VAL A 42 -3.08 -2.14 6.41
CA VAL A 42 -1.94 -1.95 7.30
C VAL A 42 -0.79 -1.37 6.50
N GLN A 43 -0.12 -0.40 7.08
CA GLN A 43 1.14 0.12 6.55
C GLN A 43 2.27 -0.34 7.47
N CYS A 44 3.30 -0.92 6.87
CA CYS A 44 4.50 -1.31 7.59
C CYS A 44 5.59 -0.30 7.28
N HIS A 45 5.96 0.51 8.25
CA HIS A 45 6.99 1.53 8.16
C HIS A 45 8.31 0.95 8.64
N PRO A 46 9.43 1.20 7.94
CA PRO A 46 10.72 0.66 8.37
C PRO A 46 11.12 1.20 9.74
N VAL A 47 11.71 0.35 10.54
CA VAL A 47 12.29 0.73 11.82
C VAL A 47 13.80 0.81 11.62
N LYS A 48 14.42 1.90 12.05
CA LYS A 48 15.86 2.05 11.96
C LYS A 48 16.54 1.04 12.85
N ALA A 49 17.47 0.27 12.27
CA ALA A 49 18.28 -0.69 13.00
C ALA A 49 19.74 -0.48 12.64
N ALA A 50 20.60 -0.44 13.63
CA ALA A 50 22.02 -0.17 13.44
C ALA A 50 22.64 -1.17 12.46
N GLY A 51 23.33 -0.65 11.43
CA GLY A 51 24.03 -1.46 10.46
C GLY A 51 23.12 -2.11 9.38
N LEU A 52 21.83 -1.80 9.38
CA LEU A 52 20.90 -2.32 8.39
C LEU A 52 20.37 -1.19 7.50
N GLU A 53 20.40 -1.44 6.21
CA GLU A 53 19.80 -0.54 5.21
C GLU A 53 18.77 -1.31 4.41
N PHE A 54 17.62 -0.70 4.18
CA PHE A 54 16.55 -1.30 3.40
C PHE A 54 16.44 -0.62 2.04
N LYS A 55 16.24 -1.43 1.00
CA LYS A 55 16.05 -0.93 -0.36
C LYS A 55 14.63 -0.45 -0.64
N ILE A 56 13.71 -0.73 0.26
CA ILE A 56 12.31 -0.32 0.16
C ILE A 56 11.99 0.68 1.25
N ASP A 57 10.94 1.45 1.04
CA ASP A 57 10.55 2.50 1.99
C ASP A 57 9.32 2.13 2.82
N GLY A 58 8.68 1.04 2.49
CA GLY A 58 7.57 0.53 3.26
C GLY A 58 6.79 -0.55 2.54
N ILE A 59 5.87 -1.18 3.26
CA ILE A 59 4.98 -2.19 2.70
C ILE A 59 3.57 -1.87 3.12
N GLY A 60 2.67 -1.71 2.13
CA GLY A 60 1.24 -1.61 2.38
C GLY A 60 0.59 -2.97 2.20
N GLU A 61 -0.30 -3.33 3.11
CA GLU A 61 -0.99 -4.61 3.07
C GLU A 61 -2.49 -4.39 3.16
N ILE A 62 -3.22 -5.01 2.22
CA ILE A 62 -4.69 -4.97 2.22
C ILE A 62 -5.23 -6.38 2.20
N TRP A 63 -6.22 -6.66 3.06
CA TRP A 63 -6.92 -7.94 3.11
C TRP A 63 -8.27 -7.83 2.41
N TRP A 64 -8.60 -8.85 1.64
CA TRP A 64 -9.85 -8.96 0.87
C TRP A 64 -10.58 -10.24 1.28
N ASP A 65 -11.92 -10.21 1.22
CA ASP A 65 -12.72 -11.39 1.57
C ASP A 65 -12.40 -12.59 0.68
N ASN A 66 -12.24 -12.31 -0.63
CA ASN A 66 -12.04 -13.36 -1.63
C ASN A 66 -11.42 -12.75 -2.88
N PHE A 67 -11.16 -13.59 -3.86
CA PHE A 67 -10.56 -13.18 -5.11
C PHE A 67 -11.45 -12.22 -5.90
N ASP A 68 -12.77 -12.39 -5.82
CA ASP A 68 -13.71 -11.51 -6.53
C ASP A 68 -13.61 -10.06 -6.01
N SER A 69 -13.47 -9.88 -4.71
CA SER A 69 -13.29 -8.56 -4.12
C SER A 69 -12.01 -7.90 -4.63
N LEU A 70 -10.94 -8.67 -4.77
CA LEU A 70 -9.68 -8.18 -5.32
C LEU A 70 -9.84 -7.79 -6.79
N GLN A 71 -10.55 -8.60 -7.59
CA GLN A 71 -10.81 -8.28 -8.98
C GLN A 71 -11.66 -7.02 -9.13
N ASN A 72 -12.65 -6.84 -8.25
CA ASN A 72 -13.44 -5.61 -8.23
C ASN A 72 -12.57 -4.39 -7.97
N TYR A 73 -11.57 -4.51 -7.11
CA TYR A 73 -10.63 -3.44 -6.87
C TYR A 73 -9.84 -3.08 -8.13
N PHE A 74 -9.37 -4.07 -8.89
CA PHE A 74 -8.66 -3.82 -10.14
C PHE A 74 -9.53 -3.10 -11.16
N THR A 75 -10.79 -3.50 -11.28
CA THR A 75 -11.74 -2.84 -12.17
C THR A 75 -11.99 -1.40 -11.71
N TRP A 76 -12.17 -1.22 -10.41
CA TRP A 76 -12.39 0.09 -9.82
C TRP A 76 -11.21 1.03 -10.09
N ARG A 77 -9.97 0.53 -10.04
CA ARG A 77 -8.77 1.35 -10.30
C ARG A 77 -8.76 1.95 -11.71
N GLN A 78 -9.50 1.36 -12.65
CA GLN A 78 -9.60 1.86 -14.02
C GLN A 78 -10.76 2.85 -14.19
N SER A 79 -11.54 3.06 -13.15
CA SER A 79 -12.69 3.95 -13.20
C SER A 79 -12.32 5.40 -12.91
N GLU A 80 -13.23 6.30 -13.27
CA GLU A 80 -13.10 7.72 -12.95
C GLU A 80 -13.00 7.96 -11.46
N GLU A 81 -13.72 7.16 -10.67
CA GLU A 81 -13.77 7.29 -9.21
C GLU A 81 -12.41 7.03 -8.55
N ALA A 82 -11.55 6.25 -9.18
CA ALA A 82 -10.22 5.92 -8.64
C ALA A 82 -9.17 6.99 -8.90
N LYS A 83 -9.45 7.94 -9.77
CA LYS A 83 -8.47 8.95 -10.19
C LYS A 83 -7.84 9.70 -9.04
N MET A 84 -8.64 10.11 -8.08
CA MET A 84 -8.15 10.86 -6.93
C MET A 84 -7.10 10.07 -6.16
N LEU A 85 -7.35 8.78 -5.95
CA LEU A 85 -6.41 7.91 -5.26
C LEU A 85 -5.12 7.71 -6.05
N ILE A 86 -5.26 7.45 -7.35
CA ILE A 86 -4.10 7.19 -8.21
C ILE A 86 -3.21 8.44 -8.33
N GLU A 87 -3.82 9.61 -8.46
CA GLU A 87 -3.06 10.85 -8.51
C GLU A 87 -2.36 11.14 -7.18
N ASP A 88 -3.00 10.79 -6.07
CA ASP A 88 -2.38 10.94 -4.76
C ASP A 88 -1.17 10.03 -4.61
N GLU A 89 -1.27 8.79 -5.10
CA GLU A 89 -0.13 7.86 -5.11
C GLU A 89 1.07 8.49 -5.83
N LYS A 90 0.84 9.14 -6.96
CA LYS A 90 1.90 9.76 -7.76
C LYS A 90 2.58 10.94 -7.08
N ARG A 91 1.98 11.49 -6.04
CA ARG A 91 2.55 12.64 -5.32
C ARG A 91 3.73 12.25 -4.45
N PHE A 92 3.75 11.03 -3.92
CA PHE A 92 4.75 10.64 -2.92
C PHE A 92 5.46 9.33 -3.25
N ILE A 93 4.92 8.51 -4.14
CA ILE A 93 5.46 7.19 -4.50
C ILE A 93 6.16 7.27 -5.86
N ASP A 94 7.33 6.65 -5.94
CA ASP A 94 7.95 6.36 -7.22
C ASP A 94 7.29 5.10 -7.78
N MET A 95 6.32 5.31 -8.68
CA MET A 95 5.52 4.22 -9.23
C MET A 95 6.34 3.25 -10.08
N SER A 96 7.45 3.71 -10.66
CA SER A 96 8.30 2.84 -11.48
C SER A 96 9.07 1.81 -10.65
N GLU A 97 9.29 2.10 -9.37
CA GLU A 97 10.03 1.23 -8.45
C GLU A 97 9.11 0.49 -7.46
N THR A 98 7.81 0.69 -7.57
CA THR A 98 6.84 0.04 -6.69
C THR A 98 6.49 -1.34 -7.24
N VAL A 99 6.52 -2.33 -6.35
CA VAL A 99 6.20 -3.72 -6.70
C VAL A 99 4.86 -4.09 -6.05
N ARG A 100 4.00 -4.74 -6.83
CA ARG A 100 2.72 -5.28 -6.34
C ARG A 100 2.80 -6.78 -6.27
N PHE A 101 2.20 -7.34 -5.23
CA PHE A 101 2.19 -8.78 -5.00
C PHE A 101 0.84 -9.16 -4.41
N PHE A 102 0.28 -10.27 -4.87
CA PHE A 102 -1.00 -10.78 -4.40
C PHE A 102 -0.82 -12.18 -3.89
N ALA A 103 -1.43 -12.49 -2.73
CA ALA A 103 -1.15 -13.74 -2.05
C ALA A 103 -2.37 -14.28 -1.33
N GLU A 104 -2.37 -15.58 -1.14
CA GLU A 104 -3.26 -16.26 -0.22
C GLU A 104 -2.50 -16.40 1.10
N GLU A 105 -3.12 -15.93 2.18
CA GLU A 105 -2.47 -15.96 3.50
C GLU A 105 -2.63 -17.31 4.17
N HIS A 106 -1.52 -17.89 4.61
CA HIS A 106 -1.51 -19.11 5.40
C HIS A 106 -0.86 -18.84 6.73
N VAL A 107 -1.64 -18.86 7.81
CA VAL A 107 -1.14 -18.63 9.16
C VAL A 107 -0.54 -19.93 9.67
N ILE A 108 0.77 -19.95 9.90
CA ILE A 108 1.48 -21.14 10.38
C ILE A 108 1.48 -21.17 11.90
N VAL A 109 1.67 -20.02 12.54
CA VAL A 109 1.62 -19.87 13.98
C VAL A 109 0.81 -18.62 14.32
N ASN A 110 -0.09 -18.75 15.27
CA ASN A 110 -0.88 -17.64 15.75
C ASN A 110 -0.96 -17.70 17.27
N HIS A 111 -0.08 -16.95 17.94
CA HIS A 111 0.00 -16.94 19.41
C HIS A 111 -1.09 -16.09 20.04
#